data_829c9d3a45a658a0d036fe72f60316d6
#
_entry.id   829c9d3a45a658a0d036fe72f60316d6
#
_cell.length_a   1.000
_cell.length_b   1.000
_cell.length_c   1.000
_cell.angle_alpha   90.00
_cell.angle_beta   90.00
_cell.angle_gamma   90.00
#
_symmetry.space_group_name_H-M   'P 1'
#
loop_
_entity.id
_entity.type
_entity.pdbx_description
1 polymer ?
#
loop_
_entity_poly.entity_id
_entity_poly.type
_entity_poly.pdbx_seq_one_letter_code
_entity_poly.pdbx_strand_id
1 'polypeptide(L)'
;MAVLQMQKVSICALKKDRKAILEKIQAMGVMEISKLLDDETGLEKMDTQDARAKFERNAASADAALEILQEYVPEKTSMLSSLEGRKLVERENFQQAADRKDEIMSVVSGILSNQKKIAEYRANIQKLENQIEALKPWMSLDVSMAFRGTKSSVLLVGTIPGVMTLEEIYGLILEHAPEVSGADVTILSSERDAVYLAVVCLRKDAAMVEEALRQGGFAKPSQMIAQVPVKEAESLEKQIQKLQEEIGICQDNIKKSASRRMDIRLAADYFRARAEKYHVLGQIPQSQKTFLITGYVPQKALPALEKALNDNFVLSFESEEVPELSLIHI
;
A
#
# COMPACT_ATOMS: atom_id res chain seq x y z
N MET A 1 19.71 41.05 -11.24
CA MET A 1 19.86 39.95 -10.24
C MET A 1 21.22 40.19 -9.56
N ALA A 2 21.25 40.23 -8.23
CA ALA A 2 22.48 40.33 -7.49
C ALA A 2 23.18 38.95 -7.52
N VAL A 3 24.29 38.83 -8.20
CA VAL A 3 25.11 37.60 -8.22
C VAL A 3 25.77 37.48 -6.85
N LEU A 4 25.52 36.38 -6.13
CA LEU A 4 26.16 36.10 -4.85
C LEU A 4 27.57 35.61 -5.12
N GLN A 5 28.61 36.31 -4.64
CA GLN A 5 29.96 35.84 -4.75
C GLN A 5 30.19 34.64 -3.84
N MET A 6 30.63 33.52 -4.44
CA MET A 6 30.91 32.28 -3.75
C MET A 6 32.41 32.02 -3.69
N GLN A 7 32.85 31.34 -2.65
CA GLN A 7 34.25 30.82 -2.56
C GLN A 7 34.19 29.31 -2.41
N LYS A 8 35.15 28.64 -3.03
CA LYS A 8 35.36 27.19 -2.84
C LYS A 8 36.15 26.99 -1.56
N VAL A 9 35.66 26.13 -0.71
CA VAL A 9 36.25 25.83 0.60
C VAL A 9 36.64 24.37 0.66
N SER A 10 37.82 24.10 1.21
CA SER A 10 38.36 22.77 1.49
C SER A 10 38.64 22.65 2.98
N ILE A 11 38.05 21.65 3.64
CA ILE A 11 38.17 21.39 5.07
C ILE A 11 38.72 20.00 5.28
N CYS A 12 39.95 19.92 5.83
CA CYS A 12 40.59 18.67 6.23
C CYS A 12 40.55 18.57 7.76
N ALA A 13 39.90 17.51 8.31
CA ALA A 13 39.75 17.36 9.75
C ALA A 13 39.87 15.91 10.22
N LEU A 14 39.90 15.71 11.52
CA LEU A 14 39.97 14.38 12.12
C LEU A 14 38.67 13.58 11.93
N LYS A 15 38.79 12.32 11.53
CA LYS A 15 37.67 11.41 11.27
C LYS A 15 36.70 11.28 12.45
N LYS A 16 37.20 11.34 13.69
CA LYS A 16 36.38 11.30 14.91
C LYS A 16 35.38 12.46 15.01
N ASP A 17 35.76 13.65 14.49
CA ASP A 17 34.98 14.88 14.58
C ASP A 17 34.06 15.09 13.37
N ARG A 18 34.16 14.23 12.33
CA ARG A 18 33.44 14.36 11.06
C ARG A 18 31.94 14.59 11.23
N LYS A 19 31.27 13.80 12.09
CA LYS A 19 29.83 13.89 12.31
C LYS A 19 29.44 15.23 12.94
N ALA A 20 30.19 15.68 13.91
CA ALA A 20 29.96 16.95 14.62
C ALA A 20 30.22 18.16 13.70
N ILE A 21 31.28 18.11 12.86
CA ILE A 21 31.57 19.14 11.88
C ILE A 21 30.44 19.26 10.84
N LEU A 22 29.95 18.13 10.31
CA LEU A 22 28.82 18.14 9.38
C LEU A 22 27.52 18.67 10.02
N GLU A 23 27.26 18.31 11.28
CA GLU A 23 26.11 18.86 12.02
C GLU A 23 26.22 20.37 12.22
N LYS A 24 27.42 20.87 12.47
CA LYS A 24 27.67 22.32 12.60
C LYS A 24 27.46 23.05 11.27
N ILE A 25 28.03 22.52 10.18
CA ILE A 25 27.86 23.08 8.83
C ILE A 25 26.37 23.09 8.44
N GLN A 26 25.67 21.96 8.65
CA GLN A 26 24.24 21.86 8.38
C GLN A 26 23.40 22.83 9.22
N ALA A 27 23.74 23.03 10.49
CA ALA A 27 23.04 23.96 11.36
C ALA A 27 23.22 25.42 10.96
N MET A 28 24.38 25.77 10.36
CA MET A 28 24.63 27.10 9.83
C MET A 28 23.98 27.33 8.46
N GLY A 29 23.78 26.29 7.65
CA GLY A 29 23.09 26.36 6.36
C GLY A 29 23.77 27.23 5.31
N VAL A 30 25.11 27.43 5.42
CA VAL A 30 25.86 28.39 4.59
C VAL A 30 26.83 27.73 3.60
N MET A 31 26.96 26.40 3.61
CA MET A 31 27.89 25.68 2.74
C MET A 31 27.14 24.60 1.93
N GLU A 32 27.30 24.64 0.63
CA GLU A 32 26.94 23.59 -0.29
C GLU A 32 28.11 22.64 -0.47
N ILE A 33 27.96 21.38 -0.07
CA ILE A 33 29.03 20.38 -0.17
C ILE A 33 29.06 19.85 -1.61
N SER A 34 30.19 20.00 -2.28
CA SER A 34 30.42 19.49 -3.62
C SER A 34 31.00 18.08 -3.60
N LYS A 35 30.69 17.31 -4.67
CA LYS A 35 31.37 16.04 -4.91
C LYS A 35 32.81 16.30 -5.33
N LEU A 36 33.77 15.71 -4.63
CA LEU A 36 35.12 15.62 -5.19
C LEU A 36 35.07 14.69 -6.41
N LEU A 37 35.61 15.16 -7.52
CA LEU A 37 35.83 14.37 -8.73
C LEU A 37 36.81 13.23 -8.39
N ASP A 38 36.44 12.02 -8.68
CA ASP A 38 36.56 10.82 -7.90
C ASP A 38 37.92 10.09 -7.91
N ASP A 39 38.81 10.22 -8.81
CA ASP A 39 39.75 9.10 -9.02
C ASP A 39 41.23 9.37 -8.69
N GLU A 40 41.61 10.57 -8.26
CA GLU A 40 43.01 10.90 -8.07
C GLU A 40 43.52 10.78 -6.61
N THR A 41 42.66 10.61 -5.62
CA THR A 41 43.10 10.74 -4.21
C THR A 41 43.45 9.44 -3.51
N GLY A 42 43.05 8.28 -4.02
CA GLY A 42 43.26 6.98 -3.36
C GLY A 42 42.59 6.86 -1.96
N LEU A 43 41.64 7.75 -1.63
CA LEU A 43 40.92 7.79 -0.36
C LEU A 43 39.67 6.91 -0.40
N GLU A 44 39.40 6.21 0.69
CA GLU A 44 38.22 5.38 0.84
C GLU A 44 36.96 6.22 1.09
N LYS A 45 35.79 5.69 0.69
CA LYS A 45 34.46 6.24 1.05
C LYS A 45 33.80 5.37 2.09
N MET A 46 32.96 5.97 2.93
CA MET A 46 32.19 5.23 3.93
C MET A 46 30.99 4.57 3.28
N ASP A 47 30.75 3.29 3.54
CA ASP A 47 29.48 2.66 3.20
C ASP A 47 28.38 3.18 4.13
N THR A 48 27.40 3.85 3.54
CA THR A 48 26.25 4.46 4.23
C THR A 48 24.91 4.00 3.64
N GLN A 49 24.93 3.05 2.70
CA GLN A 49 23.73 2.67 1.91
C GLN A 49 22.61 2.15 2.80
N ASP A 50 22.89 1.24 3.73
CA ASP A 50 21.88 0.67 4.62
C ASP A 50 21.24 1.72 5.54
N ALA A 51 22.08 2.58 6.13
CA ALA A 51 21.60 3.65 7.00
C ALA A 51 20.74 4.66 6.22
N ARG A 52 21.18 5.07 5.05
CA ARG A 52 20.46 5.94 4.15
C ARG A 52 19.12 5.34 3.74
N ALA A 53 19.12 4.09 3.23
CA ALA A 53 17.92 3.39 2.81
C ALA A 53 16.89 3.22 3.94
N LYS A 54 17.33 3.05 5.19
CA LYS A 54 16.44 3.02 6.36
C LYS A 54 15.72 4.35 6.55
N PHE A 55 16.42 5.47 6.47
CA PHE A 55 15.82 6.79 6.62
C PHE A 55 14.90 7.15 5.45
N GLU A 56 15.28 6.81 4.21
CA GLU A 56 14.45 6.98 3.02
C GLU A 56 13.14 6.19 3.12
N ARG A 57 13.19 4.93 3.57
CA ARG A 57 11.98 4.13 3.81
C ARG A 57 11.06 4.74 4.87
N ASN A 58 11.61 5.26 5.95
CA ASN A 58 10.81 5.91 6.99
C ASN A 58 10.14 7.19 6.47
N ALA A 59 10.86 8.00 5.70
CA ALA A 59 10.31 9.19 5.06
C ALA A 59 9.18 8.81 4.08
N ALA A 60 9.39 7.82 3.22
CA ALA A 60 8.38 7.34 2.28
C ALA A 60 7.13 6.78 2.99
N SER A 61 7.31 6.07 4.11
CA SER A 61 6.19 5.59 4.92
C SER A 61 5.37 6.73 5.52
N ALA A 62 6.05 7.79 6.00
CA ALA A 62 5.38 8.98 6.53
C ALA A 62 4.62 9.73 5.42
N ASP A 63 5.20 9.87 4.23
CA ASP A 63 4.53 10.47 3.07
C ASP A 63 3.28 9.68 2.65
N ALA A 64 3.39 8.36 2.55
CA ALA A 64 2.26 7.50 2.23
C ALA A 64 1.13 7.64 3.28
N ALA A 65 1.47 7.76 4.57
CA ALA A 65 0.47 8.01 5.60
C ALA A 65 -0.19 9.40 5.46
N LEU A 66 0.55 10.42 5.05
CA LEU A 66 0.01 11.77 4.78
C LEU A 66 -0.93 11.77 3.58
N GLU A 67 -0.62 11.02 2.52
CA GLU A 67 -1.50 10.84 1.37
C GLU A 67 -2.82 10.18 1.76
N ILE A 68 -2.77 9.11 2.57
CA ILE A 68 -3.96 8.46 3.12
C ILE A 68 -4.77 9.44 3.97
N LEU A 69 -4.12 10.20 4.84
CA LEU A 69 -4.82 11.22 5.64
C LEU A 69 -5.46 12.30 4.77
N GLN A 70 -4.85 12.66 3.64
CA GLN A 70 -5.42 13.64 2.71
C GLN A 70 -6.67 13.09 2.01
N GLU A 71 -6.73 11.79 1.73
CA GLU A 71 -7.91 11.12 1.16
C GLU A 71 -9.09 11.12 2.15
N TYR A 72 -8.85 10.74 3.43
CA TYR A 72 -9.93 10.60 4.43
C TYR A 72 -10.31 11.89 5.13
N VAL A 73 -9.37 12.81 5.30
CA VAL A 73 -9.55 14.11 5.97
C VAL A 73 -8.80 15.17 5.17
N PRO A 74 -9.35 15.63 4.04
CA PRO A 74 -8.67 16.63 3.21
C PRO A 74 -8.47 17.93 3.97
N GLU A 75 -7.26 18.49 3.88
CA GLU A 75 -7.00 19.84 4.34
C GLU A 75 -7.56 20.84 3.34
N LYS A 76 -8.20 21.89 3.85
CA LYS A 76 -8.63 23.03 3.02
C LYS A 76 -7.37 23.79 2.60
N THR A 77 -6.89 23.54 1.41
CA THR A 77 -5.81 24.35 0.81
C THR A 77 -6.43 25.58 0.16
N SER A 78 -6.02 26.78 0.59
CA SER A 78 -6.32 28.01 -0.15
C SER A 78 -5.68 27.94 -1.54
N MET A 79 -6.33 28.45 -2.58
CA MET A 79 -5.72 28.58 -3.92
C MET A 79 -4.39 29.36 -3.90
N LEU A 80 -4.17 30.18 -2.86
CA LEU A 80 -2.96 30.95 -2.66
C LEU A 80 -1.86 30.19 -1.87
N SER A 81 -2.17 29.03 -1.30
CA SER A 81 -1.20 28.26 -0.49
C SER A 81 0.02 27.80 -1.30
N SER A 82 -0.11 27.63 -2.62
CA SER A 82 1.01 27.36 -3.52
C SER A 82 1.99 28.52 -3.67
N LEU A 83 1.55 29.75 -3.37
CA LEU A 83 2.35 30.97 -3.42
C LEU A 83 2.96 31.33 -2.07
N GLU A 84 2.44 30.78 -0.96
CA GLU A 84 2.92 31.09 0.41
C GLU A 84 4.29 30.47 0.72
N GLY A 85 4.82 29.62 -0.16
CA GLY A 85 6.10 28.93 0.05
C GLY A 85 6.03 27.89 1.18
N ARG A 86 7.20 27.42 1.62
CA ARG A 86 7.30 26.44 2.71
C ARG A 86 7.03 27.13 4.05
N LYS A 87 6.14 26.55 4.86
CA LYS A 87 5.88 27.06 6.22
C LYS A 87 7.15 26.97 7.06
N LEU A 88 7.53 28.10 7.67
CA LEU A 88 8.61 28.13 8.64
C LEU A 88 8.18 27.38 9.90
N VAL A 89 9.05 26.51 10.36
CA VAL A 89 8.85 25.74 11.60
C VAL A 89 9.92 26.15 12.61
N GLU A 90 9.51 26.38 13.82
CA GLU A 90 10.44 26.68 14.92
C GLU A 90 11.33 25.44 15.19
N ARG A 91 12.61 25.71 15.43
CA ARG A 91 13.61 24.68 15.68
C ARG A 91 13.23 23.73 16.83
N GLU A 92 12.60 24.28 17.86
CA GLU A 92 12.14 23.53 19.03
C GLU A 92 11.08 22.48 18.66
N ASN A 93 10.08 22.87 17.85
CA ASN A 93 9.04 21.95 17.37
C ASN A 93 9.61 20.82 16.52
N PHE A 94 10.57 21.14 15.66
CA PHE A 94 11.28 20.14 14.87
C PHE A 94 12.07 19.17 15.74
N GLN A 95 12.78 19.67 16.77
CA GLN A 95 13.54 18.84 17.70
C GLN A 95 12.62 17.94 18.53
N GLN A 96 11.50 18.44 19.03
CA GLN A 96 10.50 17.65 19.74
C GLN A 96 9.94 16.52 18.87
N ALA A 97 9.65 16.79 17.60
CA ALA A 97 9.21 15.75 16.67
C ALA A 97 10.32 14.71 16.41
N ALA A 98 11.57 15.13 16.30
CA ALA A 98 12.73 14.24 16.16
C ALA A 98 12.92 13.33 17.39
N ASP A 99 12.70 13.85 18.59
CA ASP A 99 12.81 13.07 19.83
C ASP A 99 11.67 12.04 19.98
N ARG A 100 10.48 12.38 19.48
CA ARG A 100 9.30 11.51 19.49
C ARG A 100 9.10 10.72 18.19
N LYS A 101 10.11 10.63 17.33
CA LYS A 101 10.01 9.98 16.02
C LYS A 101 9.47 8.56 16.04
N ASP A 102 9.84 7.76 17.04
CA ASP A 102 9.42 6.36 17.14
C ASP A 102 7.92 6.25 17.49
N GLU A 103 7.42 7.13 18.37
CA GLU A 103 5.99 7.27 18.65
C GLU A 103 5.22 7.69 17.39
N ILE A 104 5.74 8.68 16.66
CA ILE A 104 5.11 9.18 15.41
C ILE A 104 5.10 8.06 14.36
N MET A 105 6.18 7.31 14.22
CA MET A 105 6.24 6.17 13.27
C MET A 105 5.30 5.02 13.66
N SER A 106 4.97 4.87 14.94
CA SER A 106 3.91 3.93 15.37
C SER A 106 2.54 4.38 14.84
N VAL A 107 2.24 5.69 14.88
CA VAL A 107 1.01 6.25 14.29
C VAL A 107 1.00 6.05 12.77
N VAL A 108 2.10 6.32 12.09
CA VAL A 108 2.28 6.08 10.65
C VAL A 108 1.98 4.62 10.30
N SER A 109 2.59 3.68 11.03
CA SER A 109 2.36 2.24 10.85
C SER A 109 0.89 1.86 11.07
N GLY A 110 0.23 2.47 12.05
CA GLY A 110 -1.20 2.30 12.31
C GLY A 110 -2.08 2.74 11.14
N ILE A 111 -1.80 3.89 10.54
CA ILE A 111 -2.51 4.41 9.35
C ILE A 111 -2.35 3.44 8.17
N LEU A 112 -1.10 3.06 7.85
CA LEU A 112 -0.79 2.15 6.74
C LEU A 112 -1.44 0.77 6.95
N SER A 113 -1.41 0.24 8.18
CA SER A 113 -2.03 -1.04 8.53
C SER A 113 -3.55 -0.99 8.37
N ASN A 114 -4.21 0.09 8.82
CA ASN A 114 -5.65 0.24 8.66
C ASN A 114 -6.04 0.33 7.17
N GLN A 115 -5.28 1.07 6.35
CA GLN A 115 -5.52 1.15 4.91
C GLN A 115 -5.37 -0.21 4.22
N LYS A 116 -4.35 -0.99 4.61
CA LYS A 116 -4.16 -2.36 4.10
C LYS A 116 -5.34 -3.26 4.47
N LYS A 117 -5.81 -3.22 5.73
CA LYS A 117 -6.98 -3.97 6.18
C LYS A 117 -8.24 -3.61 5.40
N ILE A 118 -8.47 -2.32 5.14
CA ILE A 118 -9.61 -1.85 4.33
C ILE A 118 -9.57 -2.48 2.93
N ALA A 119 -8.40 -2.52 2.29
CA ALA A 119 -8.24 -3.15 0.98
C ALA A 119 -8.52 -4.67 1.04
N GLU A 120 -8.01 -5.35 2.05
CA GLU A 120 -8.25 -6.79 2.28
C GLU A 120 -9.74 -7.08 2.54
N TYR A 121 -10.41 -6.28 3.36
CA TYR A 121 -11.84 -6.45 3.65
C TYR A 121 -12.71 -6.20 2.41
N ARG A 122 -12.40 -5.18 1.61
CA ARG A 122 -13.09 -4.92 0.33
C ARG A 122 -12.96 -6.08 -0.65
N ALA A 123 -11.75 -6.66 -0.77
CA ALA A 123 -11.54 -7.84 -1.60
C ALA A 123 -12.34 -9.05 -1.11
N ASN A 124 -12.43 -9.25 0.21
CA ASN A 124 -13.24 -10.31 0.79
C ASN A 124 -14.75 -10.09 0.57
N ILE A 125 -15.23 -8.86 0.72
CA ILE A 125 -16.63 -8.51 0.42
C ILE A 125 -16.96 -8.86 -1.03
N GLN A 126 -16.13 -8.45 -1.98
CA GLN A 126 -16.33 -8.76 -3.40
C GLN A 126 -16.39 -10.27 -3.66
N LYS A 127 -15.57 -11.05 -2.97
CA LYS A 127 -15.62 -12.52 -3.08
C LYS A 127 -16.93 -13.08 -2.54
N LEU A 128 -17.42 -12.58 -1.39
CA LEU A 128 -18.69 -13.02 -0.80
C LEU A 128 -19.88 -12.59 -1.67
N GLU A 129 -19.86 -11.38 -2.23
CA GLU A 129 -20.89 -10.91 -3.18
C GLU A 129 -20.95 -11.81 -4.43
N ASN A 130 -19.80 -12.20 -5.00
CA ASN A 130 -19.77 -13.13 -6.11
C ASN A 130 -20.32 -14.51 -5.73
N GLN A 131 -20.13 -14.96 -4.48
CA GLN A 131 -20.74 -16.21 -3.99
C GLN A 131 -22.25 -16.10 -3.88
N ILE A 132 -22.77 -14.96 -3.37
CA ILE A 132 -24.21 -14.71 -3.31
C ILE A 132 -24.81 -14.65 -4.72
N GLU A 133 -24.15 -14.00 -5.67
CA GLU A 133 -24.57 -13.94 -7.07
C GLU A 133 -24.69 -15.34 -7.69
N ALA A 134 -23.70 -16.20 -7.45
CA ALA A 134 -23.73 -17.58 -7.90
C ALA A 134 -24.85 -18.44 -7.25
N LEU A 135 -25.39 -18.00 -6.10
CA LEU A 135 -26.50 -18.65 -5.44
C LEU A 135 -27.86 -18.23 -5.95
N LYS A 136 -27.99 -17.06 -6.58
CA LYS A 136 -29.28 -16.49 -7.02
C LYS A 136 -30.15 -17.45 -7.79
N PRO A 137 -29.65 -18.20 -8.79
CA PRO A 137 -30.46 -19.14 -9.56
C PRO A 137 -31.04 -20.30 -8.73
N TRP A 138 -30.44 -20.58 -7.57
CA TRP A 138 -30.79 -21.68 -6.69
C TRP A 138 -31.68 -21.29 -5.51
N MET A 139 -32.04 -19.99 -5.37
CA MET A 139 -32.76 -19.47 -4.22
C MET A 139 -34.15 -20.10 -3.98
N SER A 140 -34.77 -20.64 -5.03
CA SER A 140 -36.08 -21.35 -4.92
C SER A 140 -35.97 -22.79 -4.38
N LEU A 141 -34.68 -23.29 -4.23
CA LEU A 141 -34.45 -24.62 -3.68
C LEU A 141 -34.61 -24.60 -2.15
N ASP A 142 -35.54 -25.33 -1.60
CA ASP A 142 -35.88 -25.40 -0.18
C ASP A 142 -35.03 -26.43 0.61
N VAL A 143 -34.18 -27.17 -0.07
CA VAL A 143 -33.27 -28.18 0.50
C VAL A 143 -31.82 -27.83 0.19
N SER A 144 -30.89 -28.48 0.91
CA SER A 144 -29.46 -28.36 0.61
C SER A 144 -29.16 -28.86 -0.79
N MET A 145 -28.29 -28.14 -1.53
CA MET A 145 -27.77 -28.63 -2.82
C MET A 145 -26.99 -29.95 -2.68
N ALA A 146 -26.46 -30.25 -1.50
CA ALA A 146 -25.77 -31.49 -1.20
C ALA A 146 -26.73 -32.62 -0.81
N PHE A 147 -28.05 -32.35 -0.69
CA PHE A 147 -29.04 -33.34 -0.37
C PHE A 147 -29.21 -34.32 -1.53
N ARG A 148 -28.99 -35.59 -1.25
CA ARG A 148 -28.98 -36.65 -2.28
C ARG A 148 -30.31 -37.47 -2.34
N GLY A 149 -31.35 -37.00 -1.63
CA GLY A 149 -32.64 -37.66 -1.59
C GLY A 149 -32.84 -38.52 -0.33
N THR A 150 -33.85 -39.43 -0.40
CA THR A 150 -34.28 -40.30 0.68
C THR A 150 -33.83 -41.75 0.44
N LYS A 151 -34.37 -42.70 1.20
CA LYS A 151 -34.14 -44.15 0.96
C LYS A 151 -34.66 -44.60 -0.40
N SER A 152 -35.74 -44.04 -0.91
CA SER A 152 -36.43 -44.46 -2.15
C SER A 152 -36.29 -43.45 -3.29
N SER A 153 -35.99 -42.21 -3.03
CA SER A 153 -35.83 -41.17 -4.04
C SER A 153 -34.43 -40.56 -4.07
N VAL A 154 -34.08 -39.95 -5.22
CA VAL A 154 -32.84 -39.17 -5.42
C VAL A 154 -33.21 -37.82 -5.92
N LEU A 155 -32.49 -36.78 -5.44
CA LEU A 155 -32.55 -35.42 -5.95
C LEU A 155 -31.29 -35.18 -6.85
N LEU A 156 -31.53 -34.84 -8.10
CA LEU A 156 -30.53 -34.37 -9.03
C LEU A 156 -30.69 -32.85 -9.17
N VAL A 157 -29.62 -32.12 -8.90
CA VAL A 157 -29.57 -30.65 -9.05
C VAL A 157 -28.51 -30.32 -10.09
N GLY A 158 -28.84 -29.48 -11.05
CA GLY A 158 -27.91 -29.12 -12.11
C GLY A 158 -28.43 -28.06 -13.06
N THR A 159 -27.64 -27.86 -14.11
CA THR A 159 -27.94 -26.89 -15.18
C THR A 159 -27.99 -27.59 -16.53
N ILE A 160 -28.85 -27.10 -17.43
CA ILE A 160 -28.83 -27.43 -18.86
C ILE A 160 -28.53 -26.16 -19.64
N PRO A 161 -27.62 -26.18 -20.63
CA PRO A 161 -27.27 -25.01 -21.42
C PRO A 161 -28.43 -24.57 -22.32
N GLY A 162 -28.54 -23.25 -22.53
CA GLY A 162 -29.60 -22.64 -23.34
C GLY A 162 -30.90 -22.46 -22.59
N VAL A 163 -31.97 -22.13 -23.31
CA VAL A 163 -33.33 -21.98 -22.78
C VAL A 163 -34.10 -23.25 -23.13
N MET A 164 -34.63 -23.92 -22.15
CA MET A 164 -35.42 -25.13 -22.33
C MET A 164 -36.70 -25.07 -21.45
N THR A 165 -37.82 -25.41 -22.05
CA THR A 165 -39.09 -25.48 -21.31
C THR A 165 -39.23 -26.77 -20.50
N LEU A 166 -40.14 -26.80 -19.56
CA LEU A 166 -40.41 -27.98 -18.75
C LEU A 166 -40.81 -29.17 -19.64
N GLU A 167 -41.62 -28.91 -20.70
CA GLU A 167 -42.07 -29.93 -21.64
C GLU A 167 -40.93 -30.54 -22.44
N GLU A 168 -39.99 -29.71 -22.89
CA GLU A 168 -38.79 -30.18 -23.60
C GLU A 168 -37.90 -31.01 -22.69
N ILE A 169 -37.75 -30.67 -21.41
CA ILE A 169 -36.98 -31.47 -20.45
C ILE A 169 -37.65 -32.83 -20.21
N TYR A 170 -38.97 -32.86 -20.05
CA TYR A 170 -39.70 -34.14 -19.95
C TYR A 170 -39.60 -34.94 -21.25
N GLY A 171 -39.69 -34.29 -22.42
CA GLY A 171 -39.46 -34.93 -23.72
C GLY A 171 -38.11 -35.59 -23.81
N LEU A 172 -37.06 -34.92 -23.38
CA LEU A 172 -35.70 -35.46 -23.32
C LEU A 172 -35.59 -36.71 -22.42
N ILE A 173 -36.25 -36.72 -21.24
CA ILE A 173 -36.24 -37.85 -20.36
C ILE A 173 -37.03 -39.05 -21.00
N LEU A 174 -38.20 -38.80 -21.61
CA LEU A 174 -38.98 -39.82 -22.28
C LEU A 174 -38.29 -40.43 -23.50
N GLU A 175 -37.55 -39.61 -24.27
CA GLU A 175 -36.81 -40.06 -25.44
C GLU A 175 -35.67 -41.00 -25.08
N HIS A 176 -34.89 -40.65 -24.04
CA HIS A 176 -33.65 -41.35 -23.71
C HIS A 176 -33.80 -42.35 -22.53
N ALA A 177 -34.90 -42.28 -21.79
CA ALA A 177 -35.19 -43.18 -20.67
C ALA A 177 -36.67 -43.55 -20.57
N PRO A 178 -37.27 -44.18 -21.59
CA PRO A 178 -38.72 -44.46 -21.63
C PRO A 178 -39.19 -45.45 -20.56
N GLU A 179 -38.32 -46.18 -19.92
CA GLU A 179 -38.61 -47.17 -18.85
C GLU A 179 -38.75 -46.52 -17.46
N VAL A 180 -38.43 -45.22 -17.34
CA VAL A 180 -38.51 -44.48 -16.05
C VAL A 180 -39.95 -44.37 -15.61
N SER A 181 -40.22 -44.85 -14.41
CA SER A 181 -41.58 -44.93 -13.88
C SER A 181 -42.07 -43.63 -13.23
N GLY A 182 -41.20 -42.63 -13.06
CA GLY A 182 -41.57 -41.32 -12.56
C GLY A 182 -40.34 -40.43 -12.27
N ALA A 183 -40.40 -39.23 -12.81
CA ALA A 183 -39.46 -38.15 -12.53
C ALA A 183 -40.29 -36.87 -12.39
N ASP A 184 -39.98 -36.06 -11.39
CA ASP A 184 -40.58 -34.73 -11.21
C ASP A 184 -39.51 -33.69 -11.41
N VAL A 185 -39.73 -32.78 -12.38
CA VAL A 185 -38.77 -31.75 -12.80
C VAL A 185 -39.30 -30.41 -12.34
N THR A 186 -38.47 -29.70 -11.61
CA THR A 186 -38.74 -28.31 -11.20
C THR A 186 -37.69 -27.39 -11.80
N ILE A 187 -38.07 -26.42 -12.59
CA ILE A 187 -37.23 -25.33 -13.05
C ILE A 187 -37.09 -24.35 -11.89
N LEU A 188 -35.87 -24.18 -11.36
CA LEU A 188 -35.56 -23.25 -10.27
C LEU A 188 -35.36 -21.84 -10.78
N SER A 189 -34.66 -21.70 -11.92
CA SER A 189 -34.44 -20.44 -12.61
C SER A 189 -34.15 -20.72 -14.10
N SER A 190 -34.48 -19.77 -14.96
CA SER A 190 -34.16 -19.80 -16.38
C SER A 190 -33.47 -18.49 -16.75
N GLU A 191 -32.21 -18.62 -17.18
CA GLU A 191 -31.39 -17.50 -17.68
C GLU A 191 -31.18 -17.67 -19.19
N ARG A 192 -30.56 -16.68 -19.86
CA ARG A 192 -30.33 -16.73 -21.33
C ARG A 192 -29.49 -17.92 -21.77
N ASP A 193 -28.52 -18.30 -20.91
CA ASP A 193 -27.48 -19.24 -21.26
C ASP A 193 -27.65 -20.60 -20.58
N ALA A 194 -28.53 -20.72 -19.59
CA ALA A 194 -28.76 -21.96 -18.85
C ALA A 194 -30.12 -21.99 -18.14
N VAL A 195 -30.66 -23.20 -18.03
CA VAL A 195 -31.78 -23.51 -17.14
C VAL A 195 -31.25 -24.26 -15.92
N TYR A 196 -31.62 -23.78 -14.74
CA TYR A 196 -31.31 -24.36 -13.44
C TYR A 196 -32.47 -25.23 -12.99
N LEU A 197 -32.23 -26.49 -12.68
CA LEU A 197 -33.29 -27.42 -12.39
C LEU A 197 -32.98 -28.35 -11.23
N ALA A 198 -34.03 -28.82 -10.62
CA ALA A 198 -34.05 -29.92 -9.63
C ALA A 198 -34.92 -31.04 -10.18
N VAL A 199 -34.44 -32.27 -10.13
CA VAL A 199 -35.17 -33.44 -10.59
C VAL A 199 -35.24 -34.45 -9.46
N VAL A 200 -36.45 -34.84 -9.07
CA VAL A 200 -36.69 -35.90 -8.11
C VAL A 200 -37.12 -37.15 -8.86
N CYS A 201 -36.44 -38.26 -8.66
CA CYS A 201 -36.78 -39.51 -9.28
C CYS A 201 -36.59 -40.68 -8.29
N LEU A 202 -37.13 -41.86 -8.65
CA LEU A 202 -36.89 -43.05 -7.85
C LEU A 202 -35.42 -43.47 -7.91
N ARG A 203 -34.87 -43.93 -6.80
CA ARG A 203 -33.44 -44.32 -6.70
C ARG A 203 -33.03 -45.36 -7.71
N LYS A 204 -33.94 -46.28 -8.03
CA LYS A 204 -33.68 -47.32 -9.05
C LYS A 204 -33.50 -46.74 -10.47
N ASP A 205 -34.14 -45.61 -10.75
CA ASP A 205 -34.21 -45.01 -12.06
C ASP A 205 -33.19 -43.83 -12.19
N ALA A 206 -32.53 -43.44 -11.09
CA ALA A 206 -31.71 -42.24 -11.00
C ALA A 206 -30.54 -42.19 -12.02
N ALA A 207 -29.89 -43.32 -12.30
CA ALA A 207 -28.82 -43.41 -13.28
C ALA A 207 -29.32 -43.18 -14.72
N MET A 208 -30.48 -43.71 -15.06
CA MET A 208 -31.08 -43.54 -16.37
C MET A 208 -31.58 -42.12 -16.57
N VAL A 209 -32.20 -41.52 -15.56
CA VAL A 209 -32.63 -40.11 -15.58
C VAL A 209 -31.42 -39.16 -15.71
N GLU A 210 -30.35 -39.38 -14.95
CA GLU A 210 -29.16 -38.55 -15.02
C GLU A 210 -28.51 -38.67 -16.42
N GLU A 211 -28.44 -39.86 -17.00
CA GLU A 211 -27.87 -40.05 -18.33
C GLU A 211 -28.75 -39.41 -19.43
N ALA A 212 -30.07 -39.55 -19.32
CA ALA A 212 -31.00 -38.89 -20.24
C ALA A 212 -30.83 -37.35 -20.20
N LEU A 213 -30.73 -36.78 -19.02
CA LEU A 213 -30.48 -35.35 -18.86
C LEU A 213 -29.12 -34.90 -19.41
N ARG A 214 -28.08 -35.76 -19.31
CA ARG A 214 -26.76 -35.50 -19.88
C ARG A 214 -26.77 -35.39 -21.42
N GLN A 215 -27.64 -36.09 -22.08
CA GLN A 215 -27.81 -35.95 -23.54
C GLN A 215 -28.28 -34.53 -23.91
N GLY A 216 -29.03 -33.85 -22.99
CA GLY A 216 -29.37 -32.42 -23.10
C GLY A 216 -28.31 -31.47 -22.59
N GLY A 217 -27.12 -31.98 -22.17
CA GLY A 217 -26.05 -31.16 -21.65
C GLY A 217 -26.12 -30.91 -20.14
N PHE A 218 -26.90 -31.69 -19.38
CA PHE A 218 -27.01 -31.54 -17.93
C PHE A 218 -25.65 -31.64 -17.24
N ALA A 219 -25.32 -30.66 -16.43
CA ALA A 219 -24.12 -30.60 -15.61
C ALA A 219 -24.49 -30.33 -14.15
N LYS A 220 -23.81 -31.06 -13.25
CA LYS A 220 -23.94 -30.78 -11.81
C LYS A 220 -23.22 -29.48 -11.46
N PRO A 221 -23.71 -28.70 -10.45
CA PRO A 221 -23.01 -27.48 -10.01
C PRO A 221 -21.59 -27.80 -9.58
N SER A 222 -20.66 -26.89 -9.91
CA SER A 222 -19.25 -27.00 -9.51
C SER A 222 -19.04 -26.93 -8.00
N GLN A 223 -19.94 -26.25 -7.29
CA GLN A 223 -19.95 -26.16 -5.84
C GLN A 223 -21.29 -26.68 -5.29
N MET A 224 -21.22 -27.66 -4.41
CA MET A 224 -22.36 -28.18 -3.68
C MET A 224 -22.39 -27.55 -2.29
N ILE A 225 -23.46 -26.82 -1.99
CA ILE A 225 -23.63 -26.10 -0.73
C ILE A 225 -24.35 -27.01 0.27
N ALA A 226 -23.80 -27.11 1.48
CA ALA A 226 -24.33 -27.96 2.53
C ALA A 226 -25.60 -27.41 3.19
N GLN A 227 -25.82 -26.10 3.10
CA GLN A 227 -27.00 -25.42 3.60
C GLN A 227 -28.01 -25.18 2.48
N VAL A 228 -29.26 -24.79 2.88
CA VAL A 228 -30.25 -24.28 1.95
C VAL A 228 -29.75 -22.98 1.35
N PRO A 229 -29.83 -22.75 0.03
CA PRO A 229 -29.23 -21.59 -0.63
C PRO A 229 -29.61 -20.25 -0.01
N VAL A 230 -30.85 -20.04 0.36
CA VAL A 230 -31.32 -18.83 1.05
C VAL A 230 -30.58 -18.60 2.38
N LYS A 231 -30.46 -19.68 3.20
CA LYS A 231 -29.75 -19.56 4.49
C LYS A 231 -28.26 -19.31 4.32
N GLU A 232 -27.66 -19.88 3.27
CA GLU A 232 -26.25 -19.62 2.94
C GLU A 232 -26.08 -18.15 2.55
N ALA A 233 -26.94 -17.61 1.67
CA ALA A 233 -26.90 -16.20 1.26
C ALA A 233 -27.07 -15.27 2.47
N GLU A 234 -28.02 -15.52 3.36
CA GLU A 234 -28.17 -14.74 4.60
C GLU A 234 -26.92 -14.78 5.49
N SER A 235 -26.25 -15.94 5.54
CA SER A 235 -24.98 -16.09 6.29
C SER A 235 -23.86 -15.26 5.67
N LEU A 236 -23.76 -15.26 4.34
CA LEU A 236 -22.77 -14.48 3.59
C LEU A 236 -23.06 -12.97 3.74
N GLU A 237 -24.32 -12.55 3.66
CA GLU A 237 -24.72 -11.15 3.90
C GLU A 237 -24.32 -10.67 5.30
N LYS A 238 -24.52 -11.49 6.34
CA LYS A 238 -24.07 -11.17 7.70
C LYS A 238 -22.53 -11.04 7.80
N GLN A 239 -21.80 -11.83 7.03
CA GLN A 239 -20.33 -11.71 6.96
C GLN A 239 -19.93 -10.40 6.27
N ILE A 240 -20.60 -10.03 5.19
CA ILE A 240 -20.37 -8.75 4.49
C ILE A 240 -20.62 -7.59 5.45
N GLN A 241 -21.73 -7.60 6.18
CA GLN A 241 -22.06 -6.55 7.15
C GLN A 241 -20.96 -6.39 8.21
N LYS A 242 -20.45 -7.49 8.77
CA LYS A 242 -19.34 -7.44 9.73
C LYS A 242 -18.07 -6.82 9.12
N LEU A 243 -17.72 -7.20 7.88
CA LEU A 243 -16.57 -6.64 7.21
C LEU A 243 -16.74 -5.13 6.93
N GLN A 244 -17.96 -4.69 6.60
CA GLN A 244 -18.28 -3.27 6.45
C GLN A 244 -18.13 -2.49 7.77
N GLU A 245 -18.56 -3.05 8.88
CA GLU A 245 -18.34 -2.48 10.21
C GLU A 245 -16.85 -2.35 10.54
N GLU A 246 -16.06 -3.39 10.27
CA GLU A 246 -14.59 -3.36 10.46
C GLU A 246 -13.92 -2.31 9.57
N ILE A 247 -14.37 -2.13 8.32
CA ILE A 247 -13.91 -1.04 7.45
C ILE A 247 -14.20 0.32 8.12
N GLY A 248 -15.41 0.51 8.66
CA GLY A 248 -15.78 1.72 9.38
C GLY A 248 -14.85 2.02 10.54
N ILE A 249 -14.53 1.03 11.36
CA ILE A 249 -13.58 1.15 12.48
C ILE A 249 -12.19 1.56 11.98
N CYS A 250 -11.69 0.91 10.92
CA CYS A 250 -10.39 1.25 10.34
C CYS A 250 -10.36 2.70 9.81
N GLN A 251 -11.41 3.13 9.12
CA GLN A 251 -11.56 4.50 8.61
C GLN A 251 -11.58 5.53 9.75
N ASP A 252 -12.30 5.26 10.83
CA ASP A 252 -12.36 6.16 11.97
C ASP A 252 -11.02 6.26 12.70
N ASN A 253 -10.26 5.17 12.77
CA ASN A 253 -8.90 5.20 13.31
C ASN A 253 -7.96 6.06 12.46
N ILE A 254 -8.08 5.98 11.13
CA ILE A 254 -7.32 6.85 10.21
C ILE A 254 -7.73 8.31 10.45
N LYS A 255 -9.03 8.63 10.50
CA LYS A 255 -9.53 10.00 10.73
C LYS A 255 -9.05 10.58 12.07
N LYS A 256 -9.07 9.79 13.15
CA LYS A 256 -8.55 10.21 14.46
C LYS A 256 -7.06 10.58 14.41
N SER A 257 -6.29 9.91 13.55
CA SER A 257 -4.86 10.18 13.38
C SER A 257 -4.58 11.50 12.65
N ALA A 258 -5.59 12.16 12.07
CA ALA A 258 -5.42 13.44 11.36
C ALA A 258 -4.89 14.57 12.28
N SER A 259 -5.16 14.51 13.58
CA SER A 259 -4.61 15.45 14.57
C SER A 259 -3.09 15.41 14.67
N ARG A 260 -2.47 14.30 14.28
CA ARG A 260 -1.00 14.09 14.31
C ARG A 260 -0.33 14.42 12.97
N ARG A 261 -1.06 14.97 11.99
CA ARG A 261 -0.56 15.24 10.63
C ARG A 261 0.70 16.11 10.63
N MET A 262 0.75 17.14 11.45
CA MET A 262 1.92 18.02 11.54
C MET A 262 3.13 17.29 12.09
N ASP A 263 2.95 16.46 13.12
CA ASP A 263 4.02 15.62 13.69
C ASP A 263 4.59 14.67 12.62
N ILE A 264 3.72 14.05 11.81
CA ILE A 264 4.12 13.16 10.72
C ILE A 264 4.92 13.91 9.65
N ARG A 265 4.52 15.13 9.27
CA ARG A 265 5.28 15.99 8.34
C ARG A 265 6.68 16.29 8.87
N LEU A 266 6.77 16.69 10.13
CA LEU A 266 8.06 17.00 10.77
C LEU A 266 8.97 15.75 10.86
N ALA A 267 8.39 14.59 11.15
CA ALA A 267 9.12 13.33 11.15
C ALA A 267 9.61 12.95 9.74
N ALA A 268 8.79 13.13 8.71
CA ALA A 268 9.20 12.93 7.31
C ALA A 268 10.41 13.81 6.95
N ASP A 269 10.35 15.10 7.29
CA ASP A 269 11.44 16.04 7.04
C ASP A 269 12.69 15.68 7.85
N TYR A 270 12.54 15.23 9.10
CA TYR A 270 13.65 14.72 9.90
C TYR A 270 14.33 13.52 9.21
N PHE A 271 13.55 12.56 8.72
CA PHE A 271 14.11 11.39 8.05
C PHE A 271 14.78 11.74 6.72
N ARG A 272 14.21 12.67 5.94
CA ARG A 272 14.86 13.20 4.72
C ARG A 272 16.19 13.87 5.03
N ALA A 273 16.21 14.75 6.02
CA ALA A 273 17.45 15.42 6.44
C ALA A 273 18.52 14.42 6.91
N ARG A 274 18.10 13.35 7.59
CA ARG A 274 19.01 12.26 7.97
C ARG A 274 19.49 11.45 6.78
N ALA A 275 18.63 11.11 5.84
CA ALA A 275 19.02 10.41 4.61
C ALA A 275 20.06 11.21 3.82
N GLU A 276 19.81 12.52 3.65
CA GLU A 276 20.73 13.43 2.98
C GLU A 276 22.09 13.52 3.70
N LYS A 277 22.07 13.62 5.02
CA LYS A 277 23.31 13.58 5.82
C LYS A 277 24.11 12.30 5.55
N TYR A 278 23.47 11.13 5.51
CA TYR A 278 24.14 9.86 5.23
C TYR A 278 24.58 9.76 3.75
N HIS A 279 23.81 10.36 2.84
CA HIS A 279 24.24 10.50 1.45
C HIS A 279 25.53 11.29 1.33
N VAL A 280 25.60 12.47 1.95
CA VAL A 280 26.81 13.31 1.97
C VAL A 280 27.98 12.57 2.66
N LEU A 281 27.73 11.92 3.81
CA LEU A 281 28.75 11.12 4.52
C LEU A 281 29.36 10.03 3.64
N GLY A 282 28.54 9.36 2.79
CA GLY A 282 29.00 8.35 1.84
C GLY A 282 29.81 8.90 0.67
N GLN A 283 29.75 10.21 0.40
CA GLN A 283 30.50 10.86 -0.68
C GLN A 283 31.82 11.47 -0.21
N ILE A 284 31.99 11.64 1.11
CA ILE A 284 33.18 12.27 1.68
C ILE A 284 34.37 11.30 1.66
N PRO A 285 35.47 11.66 0.96
CA PRO A 285 36.69 10.88 0.95
C PRO A 285 37.37 10.95 2.34
N GLN A 286 37.91 9.82 2.77
CA GLN A 286 38.57 9.71 4.07
C GLN A 286 39.80 8.82 4.01
N SER A 287 40.74 9.12 4.88
CA SER A 287 41.86 8.24 5.22
C SER A 287 41.56 7.45 6.48
N GLN A 288 42.56 6.78 7.03
CA GLN A 288 42.42 6.11 8.34
C GLN A 288 42.07 7.09 9.49
N LYS A 289 42.62 8.31 9.45
CA LYS A 289 42.55 9.29 10.57
C LYS A 289 41.87 10.60 10.21
N THR A 290 41.79 10.98 8.93
CA THR A 290 41.28 12.26 8.45
C THR A 290 40.19 12.08 7.39
N PHE A 291 39.45 13.16 7.12
CA PHE A 291 38.52 13.26 6.01
C PHE A 291 38.62 14.65 5.36
N LEU A 292 38.15 14.76 4.13
CA LEU A 292 38.20 15.98 3.34
C LEU A 292 36.79 16.33 2.89
N ILE A 293 36.35 17.56 3.21
CA ILE A 293 35.10 18.14 2.67
C ILE A 293 35.48 19.29 1.75
N THR A 294 34.87 19.33 0.57
CA THR A 294 34.92 20.50 -0.33
C THR A 294 33.52 21.01 -0.59
N GLY A 295 33.38 22.29 -0.83
CA GLY A 295 32.08 22.88 -1.12
C GLY A 295 32.20 24.37 -1.45
N TYR A 296 31.03 24.99 -1.60
CA TYR A 296 30.92 26.42 -1.91
C TYR A 296 30.24 27.16 -0.78
N VAL A 297 30.76 28.32 -0.43
CA VAL A 297 30.28 29.18 0.66
C VAL A 297 30.17 30.61 0.15
N PRO A 298 29.06 31.34 0.47
CA PRO A 298 29.00 32.76 0.17
C PRO A 298 30.14 33.51 0.87
N GLN A 299 30.83 34.39 0.14
CA GLN A 299 31.98 35.14 0.65
C GLN A 299 31.70 35.86 1.97
N LYS A 300 30.47 36.40 2.13
CA LYS A 300 30.04 37.07 3.36
C LYS A 300 29.89 36.13 4.59
N ALA A 301 29.65 34.84 4.34
CA ALA A 301 29.47 33.85 5.40
C ALA A 301 30.78 33.14 5.80
N LEU A 302 31.82 33.26 4.97
CA LEU A 302 33.10 32.57 5.14
C LEU A 302 33.74 32.82 6.52
N PRO A 303 33.92 34.09 7.00
CA PRO A 303 34.56 34.31 8.29
C PRO A 303 33.82 33.72 9.48
N ALA A 304 32.48 33.71 9.40
CA ALA A 304 31.64 33.14 10.46
C ALA A 304 31.74 31.61 10.49
N LEU A 305 31.80 30.97 9.32
CA LEU A 305 31.97 29.51 9.19
C LEU A 305 33.36 29.09 9.69
N GLU A 306 34.42 29.75 9.21
CA GLU A 306 35.81 29.48 9.59
C GLU A 306 36.01 29.60 11.11
N LYS A 307 35.54 30.69 11.71
CA LYS A 307 35.58 30.89 13.17
C LYS A 307 34.81 29.80 13.92
N ALA A 308 33.57 29.50 13.51
CA ALA A 308 32.74 28.53 14.19
C ALA A 308 33.32 27.12 14.15
N LEU A 309 34.10 26.77 13.13
CA LEU A 309 34.77 25.47 13.00
C LEU A 309 36.10 25.46 13.77
N ASN A 310 36.96 26.48 13.62
CA ASN A 310 38.23 26.54 14.31
C ASN A 310 38.11 26.65 15.85
N ASP A 311 37.08 27.31 16.35
CA ASP A 311 36.83 27.43 17.81
C ASP A 311 36.49 26.06 18.45
N ASN A 312 36.00 25.10 17.69
CA ASN A 312 35.46 23.83 18.21
C ASN A 312 36.23 22.57 17.76
N PHE A 313 37.01 22.64 16.67
CA PHE A 313 37.61 21.45 16.07
C PHE A 313 39.05 21.73 15.62
N VAL A 314 39.88 20.69 15.58
CA VAL A 314 41.18 20.72 14.97
C VAL A 314 41.07 20.41 13.48
N LEU A 315 41.26 21.38 12.62
CA LEU A 315 41.11 21.25 11.19
C LEU A 315 42.04 22.19 10.40
N SER A 316 42.25 21.91 9.12
CA SER A 316 42.80 22.83 8.13
C SER A 316 41.63 23.38 7.31
N PHE A 317 41.58 24.68 7.14
CA PHE A 317 40.54 25.38 6.41
C PHE A 317 41.24 26.20 5.28
N GLU A 318 40.91 25.92 4.03
CA GLU A 318 41.41 26.61 2.87
C GLU A 318 40.27 27.17 2.04
N SER A 319 40.44 28.37 1.50
CA SER A 319 39.43 28.99 0.64
C SER A 319 40.09 29.51 -0.65
N GLU A 320 39.41 29.32 -1.77
CA GLU A 320 39.82 29.74 -3.08
C GLU A 320 38.72 30.58 -3.73
N GLU A 321 39.11 31.63 -4.49
CA GLU A 321 38.14 32.37 -5.29
C GLU A 321 37.71 31.55 -6.50
N VAL A 322 36.38 31.55 -6.75
CA VAL A 322 35.81 30.84 -7.89
C VAL A 322 35.72 31.79 -9.08
N PRO A 323 36.27 31.45 -10.24
CA PRO A 323 36.11 32.25 -11.45
C PRO A 323 34.63 32.39 -11.82
N GLU A 324 34.22 33.59 -12.30
CA GLU A 324 32.79 33.91 -12.60
C GLU A 324 32.11 32.94 -13.56
N LEU A 325 32.82 32.23 -14.41
CA LEU A 325 32.34 31.21 -15.35
C LEU A 325 31.82 29.90 -14.65
N SER A 326 32.20 29.66 -13.41
CA SER A 326 31.79 28.48 -12.65
C SER A 326 30.40 28.62 -11.99
N LEU A 327 29.82 29.81 -11.97
CA LEU A 327 28.58 30.12 -11.27
C LEU A 327 27.28 29.79 -12.04
N ILE A 328 27.42 29.34 -13.31
CA ILE A 328 26.26 29.07 -14.19
C ILE A 328 25.58 27.71 -13.91
N HIS A 329 26.17 26.86 -13.07
CA HIS A 329 25.67 25.50 -12.79
C HIS A 329 25.27 25.23 -11.35
N ILE A 330 24.95 26.28 -10.56
CA ILE A 330 24.46 26.17 -9.19
C ILE A 330 22.99 26.60 -9.12
#